data_38a5814814cce7f33e62a904ab137aea
#
_entry.id   38a5814814cce7f33e62a904ab137aea
#
_cell.length_a   1.000
_cell.length_b   1.000
_cell.length_c   1.000
_cell.angle_alpha   90.00
_cell.angle_beta   90.00
_cell.angle_gamma   90.00
#
_symmetry.space_group_name_H-M   'P 1'
#
loop_
_entity.id
_entity.type
_entity.pdbx_description
1 polymer ?
#
loop_
_entity_poly.entity_id
_entity_poly.type
_entity_poly.pdbx_seq_one_letter_code
_entity_poly.pdbx_strand_id
1 'polypeptide(L)'
;MKKYILIILCCLTSFPLWSYNVNMIVEHYSVDQGLPNNTVNCTLKDRDGFIWFGTWYGLCCFDGVKFKTFNKQEHDSDVPPRKIQRIVEDKNGYIWVKTIDRKLYVFNKVTECFHAVYDDMKNYSENIQVIKLQNTAEGDVLLSLIHI
;
A
#
# COMPACT_ATOMS: atom_id res chain seq x y z
N MET A 1 -52.80 -32.89 -5.14
CA MET A 1 -51.97 -31.69 -5.36
C MET A 1 -51.51 -31.04 -4.06
N LYS A 2 -52.39 -30.79 -3.08
CA LYS A 2 -51.99 -30.16 -1.77
C LYS A 2 -50.89 -30.91 -0.97
N LYS A 3 -50.87 -32.25 -1.00
CA LYS A 3 -49.88 -33.07 -0.30
C LYS A 3 -48.45 -32.88 -0.85
N TYR A 4 -48.29 -32.74 -2.14
CA TYR A 4 -46.96 -32.56 -2.77
C TYR A 4 -46.40 -31.16 -2.57
N ILE A 5 -47.27 -30.15 -2.45
CA ILE A 5 -46.89 -28.77 -2.15
C ILE A 5 -46.26 -28.69 -0.72
N LEU A 6 -46.83 -29.43 0.22
CA LEU A 6 -46.32 -29.46 1.62
C LEU A 6 -44.95 -30.14 1.70
N ILE A 7 -44.69 -31.19 0.92
CA ILE A 7 -43.39 -31.89 0.87
C ILE A 7 -42.33 -31.00 0.22
N ILE A 8 -42.66 -30.29 -0.86
CA ILE A 8 -41.73 -29.35 -1.50
C ILE A 8 -41.40 -28.18 -0.57
N LEU A 9 -42.40 -27.67 0.16
CA LEU A 9 -42.17 -26.59 1.14
C LEU A 9 -41.22 -27.05 2.29
N CYS A 10 -41.38 -28.31 2.76
CA CYS A 10 -40.54 -28.90 3.81
C CYS A 10 -39.08 -29.12 3.34
N CYS A 11 -38.89 -29.50 2.05
CA CYS A 11 -37.55 -29.65 1.46
C CYS A 11 -36.81 -28.33 1.27
N LEU A 12 -37.54 -27.22 1.04
CA LEU A 12 -36.97 -25.90 0.90
C LEU A 12 -36.46 -25.31 2.23
N THR A 13 -36.96 -25.78 3.38
CA THR A 13 -36.53 -25.31 4.72
C THR A 13 -35.32 -26.06 5.28
N SER A 14 -34.87 -27.12 4.62
CA SER A 14 -33.76 -27.97 5.09
C SER A 14 -32.40 -27.59 4.53
N PHE A 15 -32.25 -26.41 3.93
CA PHE A 15 -30.92 -25.90 3.62
C PHE A 15 -30.18 -25.57 4.92
N PRO A 16 -29.07 -26.28 5.26
CA PRO A 16 -28.27 -25.91 6.42
C PRO A 16 -27.72 -24.53 6.19
N LEU A 17 -28.07 -23.58 7.05
CA LEU A 17 -27.38 -22.29 7.16
C LEU A 17 -25.97 -22.61 7.65
N TRP A 18 -25.04 -22.76 6.73
CA TRP A 18 -23.63 -22.86 7.09
C TRP A 18 -23.19 -21.50 7.63
N SER A 19 -23.19 -21.41 8.97
CA SER A 19 -22.55 -20.33 9.67
C SER A 19 -21.04 -20.49 9.50
N TYR A 20 -20.42 -19.62 8.70
CA TYR A 20 -18.98 -19.56 8.56
C TYR A 20 -18.41 -18.83 9.77
N ASN A 21 -17.81 -19.56 10.68
CA ASN A 21 -17.08 -18.97 11.80
C ASN A 21 -15.72 -18.46 11.29
N VAL A 22 -15.59 -17.16 11.13
CA VAL A 22 -14.31 -16.51 10.85
C VAL A 22 -13.54 -16.39 12.18
N ASN A 23 -12.55 -17.25 12.37
CA ASN A 23 -11.60 -17.05 13.45
C ASN A 23 -10.61 -15.95 13.02
N MET A 24 -10.79 -14.75 13.55
CA MET A 24 -9.83 -13.66 13.35
C MET A 24 -8.69 -13.80 14.36
N ILE A 25 -7.46 -13.92 13.88
CA ILE A 25 -6.25 -13.74 14.66
C ILE A 25 -5.87 -12.28 14.52
N VAL A 26 -5.80 -11.56 15.65
CA VAL A 26 -5.39 -10.15 15.66
C VAL A 26 -3.99 -10.09 16.24
N GLU A 27 -3.05 -9.59 15.45
CA GLU A 27 -1.68 -9.33 15.87
C GLU A 27 -1.46 -7.81 15.96
N HIS A 28 -0.77 -7.39 17.00
CA HIS A 28 -0.44 -5.98 17.22
C HIS A 28 1.06 -5.76 17.01
N TYR A 29 1.39 -4.80 16.17
CA TYR A 29 2.77 -4.41 15.88
C TYR A 29 3.01 -2.95 16.26
N SER A 30 4.13 -2.68 16.90
CA SER A 30 4.56 -1.36 17.33
C SER A 30 6.05 -1.15 17.02
N VAL A 31 6.60 -0.03 17.47
CA VAL A 31 8.05 0.23 17.36
C VAL A 31 8.89 -0.80 18.11
N ASP A 32 8.35 -1.44 19.15
CA ASP A 32 9.05 -2.49 19.92
C ASP A 32 9.26 -3.76 19.10
N GLN A 33 8.44 -4.00 18.08
CA GLN A 33 8.56 -5.11 17.13
C GLN A 33 9.28 -4.72 15.83
N GLY A 34 9.77 -3.47 15.73
CA GLY A 34 10.60 -3.02 14.61
C GLY A 34 9.90 -2.10 13.60
N LEU A 35 8.67 -1.66 13.87
CA LEU A 35 8.05 -0.60 13.07
C LEU A 35 8.85 0.71 13.25
N PRO A 36 9.15 1.46 12.18
CA PRO A 36 9.91 2.71 12.31
C PRO A 36 9.13 3.80 13.05
N ASN A 37 7.82 3.73 13.06
CA ASN A 37 6.93 4.65 13.78
C ASN A 37 5.53 4.06 13.93
N ASN A 38 4.87 4.30 15.07
CA ASN A 38 3.50 3.83 15.34
C ASN A 38 2.42 4.55 14.50
N THR A 39 2.76 5.68 13.87
CA THR A 39 1.86 6.37 12.94
C THR A 39 2.04 5.78 11.54
N VAL A 40 1.18 4.82 11.22
CA VAL A 40 1.07 4.22 9.88
C VAL A 40 -0.05 4.93 9.11
N ASN A 41 0.30 5.57 8.01
CA ASN A 41 -0.67 6.32 7.18
C ASN A 41 -1.24 5.48 6.03
N CYS A 42 -0.48 4.52 5.54
CA CYS A 42 -0.91 3.65 4.44
C CYS A 42 -0.19 2.29 4.50
N THR A 43 -0.85 1.30 3.92
CA THR A 43 -0.32 -0.05 3.75
C THR A 43 -0.54 -0.53 2.33
N LEU A 44 0.33 -1.43 1.87
CA LEU A 44 0.25 -2.06 0.57
C LEU A 44 0.72 -3.51 0.72
N LYS A 45 -0.04 -4.47 0.19
CA LYS A 45 0.47 -5.82 -0.06
C LYS A 45 0.96 -5.87 -1.51
N ASP A 46 2.25 -6.15 -1.70
CA ASP A 46 2.83 -6.24 -3.03
C ASP A 46 2.53 -7.61 -3.69
N ARG A 47 2.91 -7.74 -4.96
CA ARG A 47 2.71 -8.96 -5.75
C ARG A 47 3.50 -10.17 -5.23
N ASP A 48 4.59 -9.92 -4.49
CA ASP A 48 5.46 -10.95 -3.90
C ASP A 48 4.95 -11.42 -2.54
N GLY A 49 3.89 -10.76 -2.02
CA GLY A 49 3.21 -11.08 -0.76
C GLY A 49 3.73 -10.32 0.45
N PHE A 50 4.73 -9.46 0.30
CA PHE A 50 5.22 -8.60 1.37
C PHE A 50 4.24 -7.48 1.70
N ILE A 51 4.21 -7.07 2.97
CA ILE A 51 3.37 -5.96 3.41
C ILE A 51 4.24 -4.73 3.64
N TRP A 52 3.93 -3.67 2.91
CA TRP A 52 4.62 -2.38 2.99
C TRP A 52 3.84 -1.40 3.83
N PHE A 53 4.55 -0.63 4.63
CA PHE A 53 3.99 0.38 5.52
C PHE A 53 4.62 1.74 5.22
N GLY A 54 3.77 2.71 4.89
CA GLY A 54 4.15 4.11 4.82
C GLY A 54 3.90 4.80 6.15
N THR A 55 4.97 5.19 6.82
CA THR A 55 4.93 5.78 8.16
C THR A 55 5.39 7.23 8.17
N TRP A 56 5.30 7.89 9.34
CA TRP A 56 5.88 9.22 9.53
C TRP A 56 7.40 9.25 9.41
N TYR A 57 8.09 8.15 9.71
CA TYR A 57 9.56 8.08 9.66
C TYR A 57 10.12 7.32 8.47
N GLY A 58 9.27 6.91 7.52
CA GLY A 58 9.72 6.31 6.29
C GLY A 58 8.95 5.10 5.85
N LEU A 59 9.51 4.41 4.86
CA LEU A 59 8.99 3.19 4.28
C LEU A 59 9.59 1.99 5.00
N CYS A 60 8.75 1.03 5.36
CA CYS A 60 9.21 -0.27 5.82
C CYS A 60 8.41 -1.40 5.20
N CYS A 61 9.01 -2.58 5.17
CA CYS A 61 8.45 -3.81 4.66
C CYS A 61 8.44 -4.87 5.77
N PHE A 62 7.36 -5.64 5.83
CA PHE A 62 7.20 -6.81 6.70
C PHE A 62 7.19 -8.07 5.85
N ASP A 63 8.07 -9.01 6.17
CA ASP A 63 8.23 -10.29 5.46
C ASP A 63 7.42 -11.44 6.08
N GLY A 64 6.58 -11.14 7.07
CA GLY A 64 5.84 -12.13 7.87
C GLY A 64 6.52 -12.47 9.19
N VAL A 65 7.78 -12.05 9.40
CA VAL A 65 8.57 -12.33 10.62
C VAL A 65 9.15 -11.06 11.21
N LYS A 66 9.70 -10.17 10.38
CA LYS A 66 10.41 -8.96 10.82
C LYS A 66 10.13 -7.76 9.92
N PHE A 67 10.32 -6.59 10.51
CA PHE A 67 10.29 -5.32 9.77
C PHE A 67 11.68 -4.95 9.26
N LYS A 68 11.73 -4.44 8.03
CA LYS A 68 12.93 -3.84 7.43
C LYS A 68 12.60 -2.42 7.00
N THR A 69 13.34 -1.46 7.52
CA THR A 69 13.19 -0.04 7.19
C THR A 69 14.19 0.36 6.11
N PHE A 70 13.75 1.21 5.17
CA PHE A 70 14.56 1.67 4.05
C PHE A 70 14.81 3.16 4.14
N ASN A 71 16.09 3.53 4.14
CA ASN A 71 16.56 4.92 4.22
C ASN A 71 17.70 5.22 3.24
N LYS A 72 18.04 4.27 2.36
CA LYS A 72 19.10 4.41 1.37
C LYS A 72 18.58 5.14 0.13
N GLN A 73 19.38 6.02 -0.43
CA GLN A 73 19.08 6.84 -1.58
C GLN A 73 20.05 6.57 -2.72
N GLU A 74 19.64 6.96 -3.93
CA GLU A 74 20.47 6.82 -5.12
C GLU A 74 21.56 7.89 -5.16
N HIS A 75 21.27 9.09 -4.67
CA HIS A 75 22.23 10.19 -4.54
C HIS A 75 22.37 10.64 -3.08
N ASP A 76 23.57 10.98 -2.66
CA ASP A 76 23.88 11.43 -1.28
C ASP A 76 23.17 12.75 -0.89
N SER A 77 22.73 13.53 -1.88
CA SER A 77 21.99 14.77 -1.69
C SER A 77 20.51 14.59 -1.36
N ASP A 78 19.96 13.40 -1.62
CA ASP A 78 18.54 13.14 -1.45
C ASP A 78 18.20 12.88 0.02
N VAL A 79 17.04 13.33 0.47
CA VAL A 79 16.53 13.03 1.81
C VAL A 79 15.52 11.88 1.70
N PRO A 80 15.65 10.80 2.51
CA PRO A 80 14.70 9.69 2.45
C PRO A 80 13.27 10.21 2.70
N PRO A 81 12.28 9.64 2.01
CA PRO A 81 10.90 10.08 2.17
C PRO A 81 10.43 9.85 3.61
N ARG A 82 9.91 10.93 4.21
CA ARG A 82 9.26 10.91 5.52
C ARG A 82 7.82 11.37 5.38
N LYS A 83 7.02 11.15 6.42
CA LYS A 83 5.59 11.50 6.43
C LYS A 83 4.88 10.98 5.18
N ILE A 84 5.07 9.68 4.94
CA ILE A 84 4.50 9.02 3.77
C ILE A 84 2.99 9.06 3.88
N GLN A 85 2.33 9.53 2.82
CA GLN A 85 0.88 9.63 2.74
C GLN A 85 0.26 8.45 1.99
N ARG A 86 0.94 7.99 0.92
CA ARG A 86 0.44 6.91 0.07
C ARG A 86 1.57 6.14 -0.59
N ILE A 87 1.36 4.85 -0.75
CA ILE A 87 2.24 3.96 -1.50
C ILE A 87 1.42 3.15 -2.51
N VAL A 88 1.99 2.87 -3.67
CA VAL A 88 1.43 1.97 -4.68
C VAL A 88 2.56 1.21 -5.36
N GLU A 89 2.29 -0.01 -5.82
CA GLU A 89 3.22 -0.79 -6.63
C GLU A 89 2.83 -0.69 -8.10
N ASP A 90 3.79 -0.47 -8.99
CA ASP A 90 3.55 -0.49 -10.44
C ASP A 90 3.73 -1.89 -11.05
N LYS A 91 3.43 -2.01 -12.35
CA LYS A 91 3.58 -3.27 -13.10
C LYS A 91 5.01 -3.80 -13.17
N ASN A 92 6.02 -2.94 -12.96
CA ASN A 92 7.44 -3.31 -12.99
C ASN A 92 7.95 -3.70 -11.59
N GLY A 93 7.13 -3.55 -10.54
CA GLY A 93 7.49 -3.89 -9.17
C GLY A 93 8.15 -2.75 -8.40
N TYR A 94 8.19 -1.53 -8.92
CA TYR A 94 8.62 -0.36 -8.17
C TYR A 94 7.53 0.09 -7.20
N ILE A 95 7.94 0.54 -6.02
CA ILE A 95 7.03 1.14 -5.05
C ILE A 95 7.08 2.66 -5.18
N TRP A 96 5.99 3.23 -5.62
CA TRP A 96 5.80 4.68 -5.70
C TRP A 96 5.35 5.22 -4.36
N VAL A 97 6.04 6.24 -3.87
CA VAL A 97 5.85 6.82 -2.55
C VAL A 97 5.51 8.30 -2.66
N LYS A 98 4.33 8.67 -2.18
CA LYS A 98 3.90 10.06 -2.06
C LYS A 98 3.95 10.49 -0.60
N THR A 99 4.54 11.64 -0.33
CA THR A 99 4.64 12.24 1.01
C THR A 99 3.55 13.29 1.25
N ILE A 100 3.34 13.69 2.50
CA ILE A 100 2.35 14.72 2.89
C ILE A 100 2.74 16.08 2.28
N ASP A 101 4.02 16.40 2.18
CA ASP A 101 4.55 17.60 1.52
C ASP A 101 4.54 17.52 -0.01
N ARG A 102 3.80 16.53 -0.55
CA ARG A 102 3.50 16.32 -1.98
C ARG A 102 4.72 15.97 -2.85
N LYS A 103 5.80 15.54 -2.25
CA LYS A 103 6.93 14.97 -2.98
C LYS A 103 6.62 13.55 -3.43
N LEU A 104 7.24 13.16 -4.54
CA LEU A 104 7.09 11.85 -5.14
C LEU A 104 8.45 11.17 -5.26
N TYR A 105 8.50 9.91 -4.83
CA TYR A 105 9.68 9.05 -4.90
C TYR A 105 9.31 7.72 -5.53
N VAL A 106 10.28 7.10 -6.18
CA VAL A 106 10.21 5.71 -6.63
C VAL A 106 11.23 4.91 -5.84
N PHE A 107 10.80 3.83 -5.24
CA PHE A 107 11.66 2.90 -4.53
C PHE A 107 11.89 1.64 -5.39
N ASN A 108 13.14 1.32 -5.61
CA ASN A 108 13.54 0.10 -6.30
C ASN A 108 13.79 -1.00 -5.27
N LYS A 109 12.99 -2.07 -5.31
CA LYS A 109 13.09 -3.20 -4.38
C LYS A 109 14.40 -3.98 -4.50
N VAL A 110 15.07 -3.95 -5.67
CA VAL A 110 16.30 -4.69 -5.92
C VAL A 110 17.53 -3.95 -5.38
N THR A 111 17.63 -2.64 -5.67
CA THR A 111 18.76 -1.82 -5.20
C THR A 111 18.54 -1.27 -3.81
N GLU A 112 17.28 -1.34 -3.33
CA GLU A 112 16.81 -0.77 -2.06
C GLU A 112 17.07 0.74 -1.94
N CYS A 113 17.02 1.44 -3.07
CA CYS A 113 17.26 2.87 -3.15
C CYS A 113 15.98 3.64 -3.53
N PHE A 114 15.87 4.86 -3.01
CA PHE A 114 14.88 5.84 -3.43
C PHE A 114 15.45 6.73 -4.54
N HIS A 115 14.60 7.04 -5.51
CA HIS A 115 14.83 8.06 -6.52
C HIS A 115 13.76 9.16 -6.38
N ALA A 116 14.19 10.42 -6.31
CA ALA A 116 13.29 11.56 -6.14
C ALA A 116 12.75 12.04 -7.50
N VAL A 117 11.58 11.54 -7.89
CA VAL A 117 10.92 11.94 -9.16
C VAL A 117 10.50 13.42 -9.14
N TYR A 118 10.28 13.99 -7.96
CA TYR A 118 9.91 15.39 -7.82
C TYR A 118 10.96 16.35 -8.39
N ASP A 119 12.25 16.03 -8.25
CA ASP A 119 13.33 16.88 -8.75
C ASP A 119 13.42 16.83 -10.27
N ASP A 120 13.13 15.69 -10.88
CA ASP A 120 13.01 15.56 -12.33
C ASP A 120 11.83 16.39 -12.88
N MET A 121 10.71 16.41 -12.13
CA MET A 121 9.52 17.17 -12.53
C MET A 121 9.72 18.68 -12.47
N LYS A 122 10.57 19.20 -11.58
CA LYS A 122 10.92 20.63 -11.54
C LYS A 122 11.57 21.13 -12.84
N ASN A 123 12.27 20.25 -13.56
CA ASN A 123 12.86 20.58 -14.85
C ASN A 123 11.79 20.88 -15.94
N TYR A 124 10.55 20.42 -15.74
CA TYR A 124 9.44 20.69 -16.66
C TYR A 124 8.58 21.88 -16.26
N SER A 125 8.43 22.13 -14.94
CA SER A 125 7.72 23.31 -14.42
C SER A 125 8.01 23.47 -12.93
N GLU A 126 8.32 24.68 -12.49
CA GLU A 126 8.66 25.02 -11.09
C GLU A 126 7.48 24.82 -10.12
N ASN A 127 6.25 24.73 -10.63
CA ASN A 127 5.03 24.78 -9.82
C ASN A 127 4.14 23.54 -9.95
N ILE A 128 4.71 22.37 -10.28
CA ILE A 128 3.93 21.11 -10.34
C ILE A 128 3.85 20.45 -8.96
N GLN A 129 2.63 20.07 -8.57
CA GLN A 129 2.41 19.31 -7.34
C GLN A 129 1.61 18.04 -7.61
N VAL A 130 2.00 16.93 -6.97
CA VAL A 130 1.30 15.65 -7.05
C VAL A 130 0.15 15.64 -6.06
N ILE A 131 -1.10 15.66 -6.55
CA ILE A 131 -2.30 15.59 -5.71
C ILE A 131 -2.66 14.13 -5.41
N LYS A 132 -2.67 13.29 -6.43
CA LYS A 132 -3.18 11.92 -6.32
C LYS A 132 -2.21 10.92 -6.94
N LEU A 133 -2.07 9.79 -6.28
CA LEU A 133 -1.31 8.63 -6.70
C LEU A 133 -2.22 7.41 -6.60
N GLN A 134 -2.42 6.66 -7.67
CA GLN A 134 -3.23 5.45 -7.70
C GLN A 134 -2.78 4.52 -8.83
N ASN A 135 -3.09 3.22 -8.70
CA ASN A 135 -2.89 2.26 -9.78
C ASN A 135 -4.10 2.24 -10.71
N THR A 136 -3.84 1.99 -11.99
CA THR A 136 -4.85 1.57 -12.96
C THR A 136 -5.11 0.07 -12.85
N ALA A 137 -6.17 -0.40 -13.49
CA ALA A 137 -6.45 -1.84 -13.57
C ALA A 137 -5.34 -2.62 -14.31
N GLU A 138 -4.56 -1.95 -15.15
CA GLU A 138 -3.46 -2.52 -15.94
C GLU A 138 -2.12 -2.51 -15.18
N GLY A 139 -2.10 -1.99 -13.93
CA GLY A 139 -0.92 -1.90 -13.08
C GLY A 139 -0.01 -0.70 -13.39
N ASP A 140 -0.46 0.23 -14.22
CA ASP A 140 0.23 1.51 -14.42
C ASP A 140 -0.08 2.48 -13.28
N VAL A 141 0.83 3.42 -13.03
CA VAL A 141 0.66 4.44 -12.00
C VAL A 141 0.09 5.71 -12.61
N LEU A 142 -1.08 6.10 -12.12
CA LEU A 142 -1.72 7.36 -12.50
C LEU A 142 -1.36 8.46 -11.50
N LEU A 143 -0.80 9.56 -12.02
CA LEU A 143 -0.51 10.77 -11.27
C LEU A 143 -1.53 11.85 -11.63
N SER A 144 -2.17 12.45 -10.63
CA SER A 144 -2.92 13.68 -10.81
C SER A 144 -2.05 14.85 -10.37
N LEU A 145 -1.81 15.79 -11.26
CA LEU A 145 -0.93 16.93 -11.08
C LEU A 145 -1.76 18.22 -11.10
N ILE A 146 -1.34 19.21 -10.31
CA ILE A 146 -1.78 20.60 -10.47
C ILE A 146 -0.58 21.50 -10.71
N HIS A 147 -0.82 22.54 -11.49
CA HIS A 147 0.06 23.68 -11.63
C HIS A 147 -0.45 24.80 -10.72
N ILE A 148 0.43 25.33 -9.87
CA ILE A 148 0.10 26.42 -8.94
C ILE A 148 0.81 27.70 -9.37
#